data_03a822e5a5b927342b1ed4e3a3306720
#
_entry.id   03a822e5a5b927342b1ed4e3a3306720
#
_cell.length_a   1.000
_cell.length_b   1.000
_cell.length_c   1.000
_cell.angle_alpha   90.00
_cell.angle_beta   90.00
_cell.angle_gamma   90.00
#
_symmetry.space_group_name_H-M   'P 1'
#
loop_
_entity.id
_entity.type
_entity.pdbx_description
1 polymer ?
#
loop_
_entity_poly.entity_id
_entity_poly.type
_entity_poly.pdbx_seq_one_letter_code
_entity_poly.pdbx_strand_id
1 'polypeptide(L)'
;MSVCFQNNWNFIYDQVKKIGTSARVLNLFAYTGGASLAARSAGADVTHVDSVKPVISWARENMEASGLNGIRWIVDDALKFARREVKRGKKYNGIILDPPAYGRGPDGEKWILEENLNELLSLCRQLLEPRNSFLVLNLYSMGLSALLARTTVRQLVGECQGECFGELFFTDSFGKSLPLGVYYRFWR
;
A
#
# COMPACT_ATOMS: atom_id res chain seq x y z
N MET A 1 1.81 -19.14 4.73
CA MET A 1 1.52 -17.79 4.18
C MET A 1 0.34 -17.22 4.94
N SER A 2 0.47 -16.05 5.52
CA SER A 2 -0.54 -15.51 6.46
C SER A 2 -1.87 -15.20 5.76
N VAL A 3 -2.98 -15.73 6.27
CA VAL A 3 -4.34 -15.53 5.75
C VAL A 3 -4.72 -14.05 5.61
N CYS A 4 -4.18 -13.18 6.46
CA CYS A 4 -4.51 -11.75 6.46
C CYS A 4 -3.88 -10.97 5.32
N PHE A 5 -2.62 -11.23 4.96
CA PHE A 5 -1.99 -10.61 3.79
C PHE A 5 -2.66 -11.07 2.50
N GLN A 6 -3.04 -12.33 2.40
CA GLN A 6 -3.78 -12.88 1.27
C GLN A 6 -5.13 -12.17 1.10
N ASN A 7 -5.82 -11.81 2.19
CA ASN A 7 -7.05 -11.03 2.12
C ASN A 7 -6.83 -9.62 1.56
N ASN A 8 -5.68 -8.97 1.86
CA ASN A 8 -5.32 -7.68 1.25
C ASN A 8 -5.02 -7.84 -0.24
N TRP A 9 -4.27 -8.87 -0.63
CA TRP A 9 -3.95 -9.12 -2.04
C TRP A 9 -5.17 -9.47 -2.86
N ASN A 10 -6.09 -10.29 -2.32
CA ASN A 10 -7.37 -10.58 -2.96
C ASN A 10 -8.21 -9.31 -3.15
N PHE A 11 -8.30 -8.47 -2.11
CA PHE A 11 -9.00 -7.19 -2.20
C PHE A 11 -8.40 -6.30 -3.30
N ILE A 12 -7.07 -6.15 -3.36
CA ILE A 12 -6.38 -5.38 -4.39
C ILE A 12 -6.70 -5.94 -5.78
N TYR A 13 -6.57 -7.25 -5.96
CA TYR A 13 -6.89 -7.94 -7.21
C TYR A 13 -8.32 -7.65 -7.66
N ASP A 14 -9.30 -7.81 -6.77
CA ASP A 14 -10.72 -7.61 -7.05
C ASP A 14 -11.05 -6.16 -7.40
N GLN A 15 -10.44 -5.18 -6.69
CA GLN A 15 -10.64 -3.77 -7.02
C GLN A 15 -10.06 -3.41 -8.39
N VAL A 16 -8.86 -3.89 -8.71
CA VAL A 16 -8.26 -3.70 -10.03
C VAL A 16 -9.12 -4.32 -11.13
N LYS A 17 -9.63 -5.54 -10.92
CA LYS A 17 -10.55 -6.18 -11.88
C LYS A 17 -11.83 -5.39 -12.13
N LYS A 18 -12.42 -4.78 -11.08
CA LYS A 18 -13.60 -3.93 -11.20
C LYS A 18 -13.32 -2.64 -11.98
N ILE A 19 -12.13 -2.05 -11.80
CA ILE A 19 -11.71 -0.81 -12.48
C ILE A 19 -11.34 -1.10 -13.94
N GLY A 20 -10.74 -2.26 -14.20
CA GLY A 20 -10.33 -2.70 -15.53
C GLY A 20 -8.87 -2.41 -15.86
N THR A 21 -8.48 -2.65 -17.10
CA THR A 21 -7.08 -2.63 -17.57
C THR A 21 -6.42 -1.24 -17.59
N SER A 22 -7.18 -0.17 -17.40
CA SER A 22 -6.66 1.19 -17.25
C SER A 22 -6.28 1.55 -15.80
N ALA A 23 -6.47 0.63 -14.85
CA ALA A 23 -6.17 0.85 -13.45
C ALA A 23 -4.68 1.14 -13.24
N ARG A 24 -4.39 2.25 -12.57
CA ARG A 24 -3.04 2.65 -12.14
C ARG A 24 -2.91 2.47 -10.65
N VAL A 25 -1.92 1.72 -10.20
CA VAL A 25 -1.70 1.40 -8.79
C VAL A 25 -0.32 1.87 -8.34
N LEU A 26 -0.29 2.63 -7.25
CA LEU A 26 0.92 3.06 -6.55
C LEU A 26 1.06 2.25 -5.26
N ASN A 27 2.18 1.55 -5.13
CA ASN A 27 2.54 0.85 -3.90
C ASN A 27 3.76 1.52 -3.27
N LEU A 28 3.58 2.10 -2.08
CA LEU A 28 4.62 2.77 -1.29
C LEU A 28 5.02 1.88 -0.11
N PHE A 29 6.32 1.87 0.23
CA PHE A 29 6.93 0.92 1.16
C PHE A 29 6.68 -0.53 0.71
N ALA A 30 6.91 -0.76 -0.57
CA ALA A 30 6.35 -1.91 -1.27
C ALA A 30 7.09 -3.24 -1.02
N TYR A 31 8.22 -3.20 -0.31
CA TYR A 31 9.01 -4.36 0.14
C TYR A 31 9.23 -5.39 -0.99
N THR A 32 9.02 -6.68 -0.73
CA THR A 32 9.23 -7.77 -1.70
C THR A 32 8.14 -7.91 -2.77
N GLY A 33 7.17 -6.98 -2.81
CA GLY A 33 6.27 -6.78 -3.93
C GLY A 33 4.98 -7.57 -3.94
N GLY A 34 4.62 -8.34 -2.90
CA GLY A 34 3.40 -9.16 -2.93
C GLY A 34 2.13 -8.42 -3.36
N ALA A 35 1.89 -7.22 -2.81
CA ALA A 35 0.75 -6.39 -3.18
C ALA A 35 0.86 -5.83 -4.62
N SER A 36 2.09 -5.49 -5.07
CA SER A 36 2.35 -5.07 -6.45
C SER A 36 2.07 -6.20 -7.44
N LEU A 37 2.45 -7.44 -7.10
CA LEU A 37 2.19 -8.62 -7.94
C LEU A 37 0.69 -8.92 -8.02
N ALA A 38 -0.04 -8.80 -6.91
CA ALA A 38 -1.50 -8.94 -6.89
C ALA A 38 -2.19 -7.92 -7.81
N ALA A 39 -1.79 -6.64 -7.75
CA ALA A 39 -2.30 -5.61 -8.63
C ALA A 39 -1.94 -5.88 -10.10
N ARG A 40 -0.70 -6.29 -10.37
CA ARG A 40 -0.23 -6.56 -11.73
C ARG A 40 -0.90 -7.77 -12.35
N SER A 41 -1.10 -8.86 -11.60
CA SER A 41 -1.80 -10.06 -12.07
C SER A 41 -3.27 -9.78 -12.44
N ALA A 42 -3.87 -8.75 -11.82
CA ALA A 42 -5.20 -8.26 -12.18
C ALA A 42 -5.21 -7.36 -13.44
N GLY A 43 -4.03 -6.92 -13.94
CA GLY A 43 -3.89 -6.14 -15.16
C GLY A 43 -3.57 -4.65 -14.95
N ALA A 44 -3.29 -4.20 -13.72
CA ALA A 44 -2.96 -2.80 -13.44
C ALA A 44 -1.59 -2.38 -14.02
N ASP A 45 -1.47 -1.08 -14.34
CA ASP A 45 -0.18 -0.39 -14.46
C ASP A 45 0.32 -0.07 -13.05
N VAL A 46 1.42 -0.72 -12.63
CA VAL A 46 1.89 -0.68 -11.24
C VAL A 46 3.18 0.10 -11.12
N THR A 47 3.19 1.07 -10.22
CA THR A 47 4.41 1.75 -9.73
C THR A 47 4.73 1.25 -8.33
N HIS A 48 5.87 0.59 -8.18
CA HIS A 48 6.41 0.03 -6.96
C HIS A 48 7.53 0.91 -6.44
N VAL A 49 7.40 1.42 -5.23
CA VAL A 49 8.36 2.33 -4.60
C VAL A 49 8.84 1.76 -3.27
N ASP A 50 10.13 1.60 -3.14
CA ASP A 50 10.80 1.25 -1.88
C ASP A 50 12.15 1.97 -1.79
N SER A 51 12.61 2.25 -0.58
CA SER A 51 13.89 2.93 -0.35
C SER A 51 15.09 2.00 -0.44
N VAL A 52 14.88 0.68 -0.38
CA VAL A 52 15.92 -0.34 -0.24
C VAL A 52 16.17 -1.06 -1.57
N LYS A 53 17.23 -0.68 -2.27
CA LYS A 53 17.57 -1.23 -3.60
C LYS A 53 17.65 -2.78 -3.65
N PRO A 54 18.30 -3.49 -2.71
CA PRO A 54 18.29 -4.95 -2.69
C PRO A 54 16.90 -5.58 -2.61
N VAL A 55 15.99 -4.94 -1.87
CA VAL A 55 14.60 -5.42 -1.74
C VAL A 55 13.85 -5.28 -3.07
N ILE A 56 14.08 -4.20 -3.80
CA ILE A 56 13.50 -4.03 -5.15
C ILE A 56 14.05 -5.09 -6.13
N SER A 57 15.33 -5.46 -6.02
CA SER A 57 15.88 -6.55 -6.83
C SER A 57 15.16 -7.86 -6.54
N TRP A 58 14.96 -8.18 -5.28
CA TRP A 58 14.19 -9.34 -4.86
C TRP A 58 12.72 -9.29 -5.34
N ALA A 59 12.07 -8.12 -5.26
CA ALA A 59 10.71 -7.95 -5.78
C ALA A 59 10.63 -8.22 -7.30
N ARG A 60 11.67 -7.88 -8.08
CA ARG A 60 11.77 -8.22 -9.51
C ARG A 60 11.87 -9.72 -9.74
N GLU A 61 12.71 -10.41 -8.98
CA GLU A 61 12.85 -11.87 -9.02
C GLU A 61 11.50 -12.54 -8.72
N ASN A 62 10.77 -12.05 -7.71
CA ASN A 62 9.43 -12.52 -7.38
C ASN A 62 8.42 -12.30 -8.53
N MET A 63 8.52 -11.17 -9.23
CA MET A 63 7.69 -10.88 -10.40
C MET A 63 7.98 -11.87 -11.53
N GLU A 64 9.25 -12.10 -11.85
CA GLU A 64 9.69 -13.06 -12.88
C GLU A 64 9.28 -14.48 -12.54
N ALA A 65 9.49 -14.91 -11.29
CA ALA A 65 9.07 -16.23 -10.78
C ALA A 65 7.53 -16.43 -10.83
N SER A 66 6.76 -15.34 -10.79
CA SER A 66 5.31 -15.34 -10.92
C SER A 66 4.83 -15.27 -12.38
N GLY A 67 5.74 -15.29 -13.37
CA GLY A 67 5.42 -15.17 -14.79
C GLY A 67 4.84 -13.80 -15.19
N LEU A 68 5.09 -12.76 -14.37
CA LEU A 68 4.59 -11.41 -14.59
C LEU A 68 5.69 -10.51 -15.15
N ASN A 69 5.29 -9.37 -15.70
CA ASN A 69 6.17 -8.32 -16.21
C ASN A 69 5.52 -6.95 -16.11
N GLY A 70 6.26 -5.87 -16.44
CA GLY A 70 5.68 -4.53 -16.65
C GLY A 70 5.36 -3.77 -15.36
N ILE A 71 6.09 -4.02 -14.25
CA ILE A 71 6.05 -3.18 -13.05
C ILE A 71 7.12 -2.10 -13.15
N ARG A 72 6.76 -0.85 -12.86
CA ARG A 72 7.69 0.28 -12.75
C ARG A 72 8.34 0.28 -11.37
N TRP A 73 9.64 0.02 -11.32
CA TRP A 73 10.45 -0.07 -10.10
C TRP A 73 11.13 1.26 -9.79
N ILE A 74 10.97 1.76 -8.56
CA ILE A 74 11.52 3.03 -8.10
C ILE A 74 12.23 2.84 -6.77
N VAL A 75 13.52 3.17 -6.72
CA VAL A 75 14.28 3.28 -5.47
C VAL A 75 14.19 4.73 -5.02
N ASP A 76 13.37 5.03 -4.00
CA ASP A 76 13.17 6.39 -3.51
C ASP A 76 12.50 6.41 -2.13
N ASP A 77 12.58 7.54 -1.43
CA ASP A 77 11.76 7.84 -0.26
C ASP A 77 10.29 8.03 -0.65
N ALA A 78 9.38 7.42 0.09
CA ALA A 78 7.96 7.40 -0.23
C ALA A 78 7.30 8.79 -0.20
N LEU A 79 7.64 9.64 0.79
CA LEU A 79 7.13 11.01 0.86
C LEU A 79 7.67 11.87 -0.27
N LYS A 80 8.97 11.80 -0.53
CA LYS A 80 9.64 12.52 -1.61
C LYS A 80 9.05 12.14 -2.97
N PHE A 81 8.82 10.85 -3.18
CA PHE A 81 8.15 10.35 -4.39
C PHE A 81 6.71 10.88 -4.50
N ALA A 82 5.89 10.75 -3.45
CA ALA A 82 4.51 11.21 -3.45
C ALA A 82 4.39 12.72 -3.73
N ARG A 83 5.24 13.54 -3.10
CA ARG A 83 5.30 14.99 -3.36
C ARG A 83 5.60 15.31 -4.83
N ARG A 84 6.52 14.55 -5.47
CA ARG A 84 6.83 14.73 -6.90
C ARG A 84 5.68 14.33 -7.81
N GLU A 85 5.00 13.23 -7.51
CA GLU A 85 3.84 12.79 -8.30
C GLU A 85 2.67 13.78 -8.19
N VAL A 86 2.43 14.37 -7.01
CA VAL A 86 1.46 15.47 -6.84
C VAL A 86 1.83 16.67 -7.72
N LYS A 87 3.09 17.12 -7.68
CA LYS A 87 3.56 18.23 -8.52
C LYS A 87 3.42 17.95 -10.03
N ARG A 88 3.48 16.69 -10.43
CA ARG A 88 3.30 16.24 -11.83
C ARG A 88 1.83 16.07 -12.22
N GLY A 89 0.89 16.30 -11.30
CA GLY A 89 -0.53 16.10 -11.54
C GLY A 89 -0.91 14.62 -11.80
N LYS A 90 -0.11 13.67 -11.30
CA LYS A 90 -0.40 12.25 -11.49
C LYS A 90 -1.59 11.80 -10.64
N LYS A 91 -2.32 10.81 -11.15
CA LYS A 91 -3.46 10.20 -10.48
C LYS A 91 -3.36 8.69 -10.52
N TYR A 92 -3.87 8.03 -9.47
CA TYR A 92 -3.87 6.59 -9.29
C TYR A 92 -5.26 6.11 -8.86
N ASN A 93 -5.67 4.96 -9.36
CA ASN A 93 -6.90 4.29 -8.94
C ASN A 93 -6.69 3.53 -7.63
N GLY A 94 -5.51 2.96 -7.42
CA GLY A 94 -5.16 2.27 -6.19
C GLY A 94 -3.93 2.85 -5.52
N ILE A 95 -3.98 3.05 -4.20
CA ILE A 95 -2.79 3.37 -3.40
C ILE A 95 -2.69 2.35 -2.27
N ILE A 96 -1.51 1.75 -2.14
CA ILE A 96 -1.19 0.76 -1.13
C ILE A 96 -0.07 1.33 -0.26
N LEU A 97 -0.28 1.30 1.05
CA LEU A 97 0.62 1.85 2.06
C LEU A 97 0.94 0.78 3.10
N ASP A 98 2.22 0.46 3.24
CA ASP A 98 2.72 -0.52 4.20
C ASP A 98 3.90 0.07 5.02
N PRO A 99 3.71 1.26 5.63
CA PRO A 99 4.81 2.01 6.23
C PRO A 99 5.33 1.33 7.50
N PRO A 100 6.66 1.29 7.70
CA PRO A 100 7.26 0.86 8.96
C PRO A 100 7.05 1.93 10.04
N ALA A 101 7.25 1.55 11.33
CA ALA A 101 7.26 2.52 12.42
C ALA A 101 8.37 3.58 12.25
N TYR A 102 9.57 3.14 11.81
CA TYR A 102 10.66 4.03 11.37
C TYR A 102 11.41 3.45 10.20
N GLY A 103 12.05 4.35 9.43
CA GLY A 103 12.87 3.99 8.28
C GLY A 103 13.82 5.11 7.90
N ARG A 104 14.63 4.82 6.89
CA ARG A 104 15.47 5.80 6.21
C ARG A 104 15.29 5.68 4.71
N GLY A 105 15.21 6.82 4.06
CA GLY A 105 15.26 6.90 2.60
C GLY A 105 16.68 6.66 2.06
N PRO A 106 16.83 6.50 0.75
CA PRO A 106 18.12 6.19 0.11
C PRO A 106 19.15 7.30 0.25
N ASP A 107 18.72 8.56 0.44
CA ASP A 107 19.58 9.72 0.64
C ASP A 107 19.64 10.14 2.12
N GLY A 108 19.18 9.27 3.06
CA GLY A 108 19.20 9.51 4.50
C GLY A 108 17.96 10.18 5.06
N GLU A 109 16.90 10.35 4.27
CA GLU A 109 15.61 10.86 4.73
C GLU A 109 15.11 10.05 5.92
N LYS A 110 14.56 10.76 6.90
CA LYS A 110 14.04 10.13 8.13
C LYS A 110 12.54 9.93 7.99
N TRP A 111 12.10 8.68 8.16
CA TRP A 111 10.70 8.33 8.30
C TRP A 111 10.38 7.98 9.75
N ILE A 112 9.39 8.64 10.32
CA ILE A 112 8.75 8.29 11.59
C ILE A 112 7.25 8.28 11.36
N LEU A 113 6.60 7.15 11.64
CA LEU A 113 5.19 6.94 11.29
C LEU A 113 4.28 8.02 11.90
N GLU A 114 4.43 8.30 13.19
CA GLU A 114 3.60 9.25 13.92
C GLU A 114 3.77 10.71 13.42
N GLU A 115 4.94 11.05 12.91
CA GLU A 115 5.25 12.39 12.39
C GLU A 115 4.81 12.56 10.93
N ASN A 116 4.94 11.50 10.12
CA ASN A 116 4.86 11.59 8.66
C ASN A 116 3.55 11.06 8.06
N LEU A 117 2.78 10.24 8.80
CA LEU A 117 1.59 9.56 8.27
C LEU A 117 0.53 10.57 7.77
N ASN A 118 0.28 11.64 8.52
CA ASN A 118 -0.73 12.64 8.15
C ASN A 118 -0.38 13.35 6.84
N GLU A 119 0.88 13.70 6.65
CA GLU A 119 1.34 14.29 5.39
C GLU A 119 1.21 13.30 4.24
N LEU A 120 1.64 12.05 4.44
CA LEU A 120 1.53 11.01 3.42
C LEU A 120 0.07 10.79 2.99
N LEU A 121 -0.85 10.68 3.92
CA LEU A 121 -2.29 10.51 3.62
C LEU A 121 -2.86 11.74 2.88
N SER A 122 -2.44 12.95 3.23
CA SER A 122 -2.84 14.18 2.54
C SER A 122 -2.34 14.22 1.09
N LEU A 123 -1.14 13.71 0.83
CA LEU A 123 -0.62 13.53 -0.53
C LEU A 123 -1.39 12.43 -1.27
N CYS A 124 -1.69 11.31 -0.60
CA CYS A 124 -2.49 10.23 -1.18
C CYS A 124 -3.88 10.70 -1.60
N ARG A 125 -4.54 11.56 -0.81
CA ARG A 125 -5.80 12.20 -1.22
C ARG A 125 -5.67 12.92 -2.55
N GLN A 126 -4.56 13.67 -2.74
CA GLN A 126 -4.32 14.41 -3.98
C GLN A 126 -3.98 13.49 -5.14
N LEU A 127 -3.38 12.33 -4.88
CA LEU A 127 -2.99 11.34 -5.89
C LEU A 127 -4.13 10.40 -6.28
N LEU A 128 -5.11 10.15 -5.42
CA LEU A 128 -6.23 9.26 -5.72
C LEU A 128 -7.18 9.87 -6.74
N GLU A 129 -7.66 9.04 -7.67
CA GLU A 129 -8.79 9.39 -8.53
C GLU A 129 -10.04 9.65 -7.67
N PRO A 130 -10.88 10.64 -8.05
CA PRO A 130 -12.07 10.97 -7.27
C PRO A 130 -13.14 9.86 -7.29
N ARG A 131 -13.11 8.98 -8.31
CA ARG A 131 -14.01 7.83 -8.48
C ARG A 131 -13.21 6.62 -8.95
N ASN A 132 -13.80 5.42 -8.78
CA ASN A 132 -13.15 4.17 -9.16
C ASN A 132 -11.73 4.08 -8.56
N SER A 133 -11.65 4.30 -7.24
CA SER A 133 -10.39 4.29 -6.54
C SER A 133 -10.48 3.54 -5.20
N PHE A 134 -9.34 3.05 -4.74
CA PHE A 134 -9.20 2.34 -3.48
C PHE A 134 -7.89 2.69 -2.77
N LEU A 135 -7.87 2.49 -1.46
CA LEU A 135 -6.68 2.60 -0.63
C LEU A 135 -6.60 1.41 0.31
N VAL A 136 -5.39 0.90 0.49
CA VAL A 136 -5.03 -0.09 1.52
C VAL A 136 -3.95 0.53 2.39
N LEU A 137 -4.17 0.52 3.70
CA LEU A 137 -3.19 0.96 4.70
C LEU A 137 -2.99 -0.16 5.72
N ASN A 138 -1.76 -0.60 5.90
CA ASN A 138 -1.36 -1.48 7.00
C ASN A 138 -0.51 -0.68 8.00
N LEU A 139 -0.67 -0.96 9.28
CA LEU A 139 0.10 -0.33 10.36
C LEU A 139 0.52 -1.39 11.38
N TYR A 140 1.78 -1.37 11.78
CA TYR A 140 2.39 -2.38 12.65
C TYR A 140 2.85 -1.82 14.01
N SER A 141 2.51 -0.58 14.33
CA SER A 141 2.84 0.00 15.63
C SER A 141 1.87 -0.48 16.72
N MET A 142 2.40 -0.90 17.86
CA MET A 142 1.60 -1.41 18.99
C MET A 142 0.66 -0.36 19.61
N GLY A 143 0.86 0.92 19.35
CA GLY A 143 0.01 2.01 19.84
C GLY A 143 -1.17 2.36 18.92
N LEU A 144 -1.28 1.74 17.74
CA LEU A 144 -2.29 2.09 16.74
C LEU A 144 -3.40 1.05 16.67
N SER A 145 -4.64 1.49 16.89
CA SER A 145 -5.83 0.64 16.68
C SER A 145 -6.37 0.77 15.26
N ALA A 146 -7.09 -0.25 14.81
CA ALA A 146 -7.78 -0.20 13.51
C ALA A 146 -8.80 0.95 13.43
N LEU A 147 -9.43 1.31 14.55
CA LEU A 147 -10.34 2.44 14.64
C LEU A 147 -9.61 3.79 14.44
N LEU A 148 -8.41 3.94 15.01
CA LEU A 148 -7.58 5.13 14.80
C LEU A 148 -7.17 5.25 13.33
N ALA A 149 -6.70 4.16 12.70
CA ALA A 149 -6.38 4.12 11.27
C ALA A 149 -7.57 4.56 10.41
N ARG A 150 -8.77 4.01 10.68
CA ARG A 150 -10.02 4.40 10.03
C ARG A 150 -10.31 5.90 10.19
N THR A 151 -10.28 6.41 11.42
CA THR A 151 -10.62 7.80 11.72
C THR A 151 -9.67 8.76 11.01
N THR A 152 -8.35 8.48 11.06
CA THR A 152 -7.33 9.30 10.41
C THR A 152 -7.50 9.31 8.89
N VAL A 153 -7.70 8.14 8.26
CA VAL A 153 -7.88 8.08 6.81
C VAL A 153 -9.17 8.78 6.40
N ARG A 154 -10.29 8.56 7.10
CA ARG A 154 -11.58 9.24 6.80
C ARG A 154 -11.46 10.76 6.89
N GLN A 155 -10.78 11.25 7.90
CA GLN A 155 -10.56 12.70 8.08
C GLN A 155 -9.71 13.30 6.95
N LEU A 156 -8.64 12.62 6.54
CA LEU A 156 -7.66 13.14 5.59
C LEU A 156 -7.99 12.84 4.13
N VAL A 157 -8.58 11.68 3.83
CA VAL A 157 -8.85 11.24 2.46
C VAL A 157 -10.31 11.48 2.04
N GLY A 158 -11.25 11.52 2.99
CA GLY A 158 -12.66 11.83 2.77
C GLY A 158 -13.57 10.61 2.73
N GLU A 159 -14.76 10.79 2.17
CA GLU A 159 -15.80 9.76 2.12
C GLU A 159 -15.49 8.63 1.15
N CYS A 160 -16.07 7.46 1.42
CA CYS A 160 -15.96 6.25 0.63
C CYS A 160 -17.33 5.59 0.44
N GLN A 161 -17.45 4.75 -0.58
CA GLN A 161 -18.64 3.93 -0.81
C GLN A 161 -18.68 2.72 0.12
N GLY A 162 -17.49 2.18 0.42
CA GLY A 162 -17.34 1.08 1.36
C GLY A 162 -15.97 1.07 2.00
N GLU A 163 -15.92 0.48 3.18
CA GLU A 163 -14.69 0.34 3.95
C GLU A 163 -14.65 -0.98 4.71
N CYS A 164 -13.44 -1.42 5.03
CA CYS A 164 -13.19 -2.57 5.90
C CYS A 164 -11.92 -2.30 6.71
N PHE A 165 -11.95 -2.61 7.98
CA PHE A 165 -10.80 -2.45 8.87
C PHE A 165 -10.80 -3.53 9.96
N GLY A 166 -9.64 -3.79 10.52
CA GLY A 166 -9.49 -4.82 11.54
C GLY A 166 -8.03 -5.10 11.84
N GLU A 167 -7.80 -6.21 12.50
CA GLU A 167 -6.46 -6.65 12.86
C GLU A 167 -5.88 -7.60 11.82
N LEU A 168 -4.59 -7.44 11.56
CA LEU A 168 -3.77 -8.41 10.84
C LEU A 168 -3.26 -9.41 11.85
N PHE A 169 -3.47 -10.68 11.61
CA PHE A 169 -2.98 -11.74 12.47
C PHE A 169 -2.55 -12.96 11.67
N PHE A 170 -1.72 -13.77 12.26
CA PHE A 170 -1.33 -15.08 11.76
C PHE A 170 -1.87 -16.15 12.71
N THR A 171 -2.43 -17.20 12.16
CA THR A 171 -2.83 -18.37 12.97
C THR A 171 -1.73 -19.43 12.87
N ASP A 172 -1.19 -19.85 14.00
CA ASP A 172 -0.18 -20.90 14.06
C ASP A 172 -0.79 -22.31 13.83
N SER A 173 0.06 -23.32 13.80
CA SER A 173 -0.36 -24.72 13.60
C SER A 173 -1.21 -25.28 14.77
N PHE A 174 -1.28 -24.59 15.89
CA PHE A 174 -2.07 -24.96 17.07
C PHE A 174 -3.39 -24.17 17.16
N GLY A 175 -3.68 -23.33 16.18
CA GLY A 175 -4.90 -22.52 16.12
C GLY A 175 -4.84 -21.23 16.94
N LYS A 176 -3.66 -20.81 17.44
CA LYS A 176 -3.49 -19.54 18.15
C LYS A 176 -3.28 -18.39 17.16
N SER A 177 -3.97 -17.28 17.40
CA SER A 177 -3.80 -16.07 16.61
C SER A 177 -2.67 -15.21 17.16
N LEU A 178 -1.67 -14.91 16.32
CA LEU A 178 -0.58 -13.99 16.60
C LEU A 178 -0.90 -12.65 15.93
N PRO A 179 -1.17 -11.58 16.70
CA PRO A 179 -1.41 -10.26 16.10
C PRO A 179 -0.14 -9.72 15.43
N LEU A 180 -0.30 -9.13 14.25
CA LEU A 180 0.78 -8.55 13.46
C LEU A 180 0.65 -7.04 13.34
N GLY A 181 -0.56 -6.50 13.37
CA GLY A 181 -0.85 -5.10 13.17
C GLY A 181 -2.32 -4.87 12.83
N VAL A 182 -2.62 -3.73 12.23
CA VAL A 182 -3.97 -3.37 11.83
C VAL A 182 -4.01 -3.01 10.35
N TYR A 183 -5.18 -3.16 9.74
CA TYR A 183 -5.40 -2.71 8.37
C TYR A 183 -6.64 -1.83 8.27
N TYR A 184 -6.62 -0.95 7.28
CA TYR A 184 -7.77 -0.21 6.81
C TYR A 184 -7.81 -0.23 5.28
N ARG A 185 -8.99 -0.48 4.72
CA ARG A 185 -9.25 -0.46 3.29
C ARG A 185 -10.49 0.35 3.01
N PHE A 186 -10.49 1.11 1.94
CA PHE A 186 -11.69 1.71 1.39
C PHE A 186 -11.71 1.64 -0.13
N TRP A 187 -12.89 1.84 -0.70
CA TRP A 187 -13.12 2.02 -2.14
C TRP A 187 -14.24 3.03 -2.38
N ARG A 188 -14.21 3.64 -3.55
CA ARG A 188 -15.20 4.59 -4.02
C ARG A 188 -15.28 4.65 -5.55
#